data_cfb64fe291cce6ea828d3640a6693cd4
#
_entry.id   cfb64fe291cce6ea828d3640a6693cd4
#
_cell.length_a   1.000
_cell.length_b   1.000
_cell.length_c   1.000
_cell.angle_alpha   90.00
_cell.angle_beta   90.00
_cell.angle_gamma   90.00
#
_symmetry.space_group_name_H-M   'P 1'
#
loop_
_entity.id
_entity.type
_entity.pdbx_description
1 polymer ?
#
loop_
_entity_poly.entity_id
_entity_poly.type
_entity_poly.pdbx_seq_one_letter_code
_entity_poly.pdbx_strand_id
1 'polypeptide(L)'
;MANRDNLKTALIIGRWQPWHKGHRELFKAALERAEQVAIGVRATHNTDGSNPFSFDEVKKFIDDDLGEEYNDKYSVVELPNITNVIYGRDVGYKVEKISFEKEIENISATKVRKSMNLTPVEHEVSQTERQKRFGHKGAVIWLTGLSGSGKTTLAQNIERKLFDKGYNIYMLDGDNIRDGLNSNLGFSEKDREENIRRIGEVAALFARAGFVVVTSFISPFAKDRSNALKAYSDNSYEIYLSCDIETCEKRDPKGLYKKARSGEIKDFTGIDSPYEVPKNP
;
A
#
# COMPACT_ATOMS: atom_id res chain seq x y z
N MET A 1 33.59 35.39 -0.93
CA MET A 1 32.75 34.19 -0.68
C MET A 1 33.14 33.68 0.71
N ALA A 2 32.25 33.77 1.70
CA ALA A 2 32.49 33.18 3.02
C ALA A 2 32.62 31.66 2.86
N ASN A 3 33.60 31.07 3.53
CA ASN A 3 33.87 29.63 3.46
C ASN A 3 32.69 28.93 4.14
N ARG A 4 31.81 28.28 3.35
CA ARG A 4 30.58 27.59 3.82
C ARG A 4 30.88 26.51 4.87
N ASP A 5 32.12 26.01 4.92
CA ASP A 5 32.53 24.90 5.80
C ASP A 5 32.55 25.29 7.30
N ASN A 6 32.53 26.58 7.62
CA ASN A 6 32.54 27.07 8.99
C ASN A 6 31.21 27.57 9.54
N LEU A 7 30.11 27.49 8.75
CA LEU A 7 28.78 27.91 9.16
C LEU A 7 28.11 26.82 10.01
N LYS A 8 27.35 27.22 11.02
CA LYS A 8 26.50 26.31 11.78
C LYS A 8 25.46 25.71 10.84
N THR A 9 25.47 24.38 10.70
CA THR A 9 24.65 23.65 9.74
C THR A 9 23.70 22.73 10.47
N ALA A 10 22.40 22.83 10.18
CA ALA A 10 21.41 21.81 10.56
C ALA A 10 21.28 20.77 9.46
N LEU A 11 21.10 19.51 9.82
CA LEU A 11 20.85 18.42 8.88
C LEU A 11 19.40 17.94 9.03
N ILE A 12 18.64 17.96 7.93
CA ILE A 12 17.35 17.29 7.86
C ILE A 12 17.46 16.11 6.89
N ILE A 13 16.89 14.95 7.26
CA ILE A 13 17.03 13.72 6.49
C ILE A 13 15.64 13.16 6.15
N GLY A 14 15.42 12.86 4.88
CA GLY A 14 14.18 12.27 4.42
C GLY A 14 14.29 11.66 3.04
N ARG A 15 13.18 11.06 2.56
CA ARG A 15 13.06 10.58 1.19
C ARG A 15 12.57 11.67 0.24
N TRP A 16 11.80 12.62 0.77
CA TRP A 16 11.25 13.81 0.08
C TRP A 16 10.50 13.46 -1.22
N GLN A 17 9.61 12.49 -1.19
CA GLN A 17 8.98 11.83 -2.36
C GLN A 17 7.48 12.16 -2.57
N PRO A 18 7.10 13.32 -3.15
CA PRO A 18 7.96 14.46 -3.50
C PRO A 18 8.16 15.44 -2.33
N TRP A 19 8.99 16.47 -2.56
CA TRP A 19 9.07 17.64 -1.69
C TRP A 19 7.71 18.36 -1.64
N HIS A 20 7.30 18.89 -0.50
CA HIS A 20 6.02 19.57 -0.31
C HIS A 20 6.07 20.58 0.86
N LYS A 21 5.00 21.39 1.01
CA LYS A 21 4.91 22.45 2.03
C LYS A 21 5.30 21.99 3.45
N GLY A 22 4.94 20.79 3.88
CA GLY A 22 5.34 20.25 5.18
C GLY A 22 6.87 20.10 5.32
N HIS A 23 7.57 19.76 4.25
CA HIS A 23 9.03 19.68 4.23
C HIS A 23 9.66 21.07 4.21
N ARG A 24 9.06 22.04 3.52
CA ARG A 24 9.48 23.44 3.57
C ARG A 24 9.39 24.02 4.99
N GLU A 25 8.33 23.71 5.74
CA GLU A 25 8.21 24.16 7.12
C GLU A 25 9.27 23.48 8.03
N LEU A 26 9.63 22.22 7.79
CA LEU A 26 10.74 21.58 8.48
C LEU A 26 12.09 22.24 8.16
N PHE A 27 12.31 22.62 6.90
CA PHE A 27 13.48 23.38 6.48
C PHE A 27 13.55 24.72 7.18
N LYS A 28 12.46 25.49 7.25
CA LYS A 28 12.42 26.79 7.96
C LYS A 28 12.74 26.63 9.45
N ALA A 29 12.12 25.64 10.10
CA ALA A 29 12.40 25.36 11.51
C ALA A 29 13.84 24.94 11.76
N ALA A 30 14.50 24.25 10.82
CA ALA A 30 15.93 23.94 10.88
C ALA A 30 16.79 25.20 10.68
N LEU A 31 16.40 26.09 9.77
CA LEU A 31 17.10 27.35 9.51
C LEU A 31 17.02 28.35 10.68
N GLU A 32 15.98 28.30 11.51
CA GLU A 32 15.92 29.07 12.78
C GLU A 32 16.97 28.63 13.80
N ARG A 33 17.53 27.43 13.66
CA ARG A 33 18.51 26.82 14.60
C ARG A 33 19.93 26.84 14.09
N ALA A 34 20.13 27.16 12.82
CA ALA A 34 21.43 27.13 12.15
C ALA A 34 21.53 28.23 11.07
N GLU A 35 22.72 28.49 10.60
CA GLU A 35 23.00 29.50 9.57
C GLU A 35 22.70 28.97 8.15
N GLN A 36 22.74 27.63 7.99
CA GLN A 36 22.41 26.91 6.77
C GLN A 36 21.84 25.52 7.09
N VAL A 37 21.20 24.90 6.09
CA VAL A 37 20.59 23.58 6.23
C VAL A 37 21.15 22.64 5.15
N ALA A 38 21.66 21.49 5.57
CA ALA A 38 21.93 20.37 4.67
C ALA A 38 20.65 19.51 4.56
N ILE A 39 20.13 19.36 3.35
CA ILE A 39 18.95 18.54 3.07
C ILE A 39 19.43 17.19 2.55
N GLY A 40 19.45 16.20 3.43
CA GLY A 40 19.86 14.84 3.11
C GLY A 40 18.73 14.08 2.43
N VAL A 41 18.90 13.75 1.14
CA VAL A 41 17.99 12.91 0.37
C VAL A 41 18.45 11.47 0.51
N ARG A 42 17.67 10.65 1.20
CA ARG A 42 17.99 9.24 1.41
C ARG A 42 17.77 8.45 0.11
N ALA A 43 18.86 7.89 -0.42
CA ALA A 43 18.81 7.05 -1.62
C ALA A 43 17.90 5.82 -1.39
N THR A 44 17.04 5.56 -2.34
CA THR A 44 16.27 4.33 -2.45
C THR A 44 16.80 3.59 -3.68
N HIS A 45 17.21 2.34 -3.52
CA HIS A 45 17.93 1.60 -4.56
C HIS A 45 17.22 1.46 -5.91
N ASN A 46 15.89 1.73 -5.95
CA ASN A 46 15.08 1.77 -7.18
C ASN A 46 13.91 2.74 -6.98
N THR A 47 13.42 3.30 -8.08
CA THR A 47 12.14 4.00 -8.09
C THR A 47 11.01 2.98 -7.97
N ASP A 48 10.10 3.20 -7.01
CA ASP A 48 8.92 2.37 -6.75
C ASP A 48 7.68 3.24 -6.49
N GLY A 49 6.52 2.63 -6.28
CA GLY A 49 5.28 3.37 -6.01
C GLY A 49 5.31 4.27 -4.76
N SER A 50 6.24 4.04 -3.83
CA SER A 50 6.47 4.86 -2.64
C SER A 50 7.58 5.89 -2.84
N ASN A 51 8.50 5.63 -3.76
CA ASN A 51 9.66 6.44 -4.10
C ASN A 51 9.77 6.61 -5.64
N PRO A 52 8.79 7.30 -6.28
CA PRO A 52 8.71 7.38 -7.73
C PRO A 52 9.75 8.30 -8.38
N PHE A 53 10.45 9.12 -7.59
CA PHE A 53 11.37 10.14 -8.10
C PHE A 53 12.81 9.80 -7.80
N SER A 54 13.70 10.01 -8.78
CA SER A 54 15.16 9.93 -8.65
C SER A 54 15.69 11.05 -7.76
N PHE A 55 16.98 10.95 -7.36
CA PHE A 55 17.66 12.02 -6.62
C PHE A 55 17.60 13.35 -7.34
N ASP A 56 17.87 13.37 -8.65
CA ASP A 56 17.90 14.61 -9.46
C ASP A 56 16.52 15.26 -9.55
N GLU A 57 15.46 14.47 -9.68
CA GLU A 57 14.09 14.98 -9.67
C GLU A 57 13.69 15.54 -8.29
N VAL A 58 14.04 14.86 -7.21
CA VAL A 58 13.82 15.36 -5.85
C VAL A 58 14.62 16.64 -5.60
N LYS A 59 15.89 16.67 -6.01
CA LYS A 59 16.72 17.87 -5.91
C LYS A 59 16.10 19.03 -6.68
N LYS A 60 15.60 18.79 -7.87
CA LYS A 60 14.91 19.81 -8.66
C LYS A 60 13.67 20.36 -7.95
N PHE A 61 12.83 19.50 -7.36
CA PHE A 61 11.66 19.98 -6.58
C PHE A 61 12.07 20.85 -5.39
N ILE A 62 13.18 20.56 -4.73
CA ILE A 62 13.71 21.36 -3.64
C ILE A 62 14.22 22.71 -4.16
N ASP A 63 15.00 22.68 -5.23
CA ASP A 63 15.58 23.89 -5.85
C ASP A 63 14.47 24.80 -6.41
N ASP A 64 13.43 24.24 -7.04
CA ASP A 64 12.27 25.00 -7.55
C ASP A 64 11.46 25.68 -6.42
N ASP A 65 11.41 25.08 -5.23
CA ASP A 65 10.66 25.63 -4.07
C ASP A 65 11.49 26.60 -3.22
N LEU A 66 12.77 26.34 -3.04
CA LEU A 66 13.62 27.10 -2.12
C LEU A 66 14.60 28.06 -2.82
N GLY A 67 14.93 27.81 -4.10
CA GLY A 67 16.05 28.44 -4.79
C GLY A 67 15.96 29.95 -4.87
N GLU A 68 14.79 30.53 -5.11
CA GLU A 68 14.64 31.99 -5.20
C GLU A 68 14.79 32.69 -3.85
N GLU A 69 14.26 32.09 -2.78
CA GLU A 69 14.17 32.70 -1.45
C GLU A 69 15.40 32.39 -0.57
N TYR A 70 16.00 31.19 -0.75
CA TYR A 70 17.01 30.67 0.18
C TYR A 70 18.32 30.20 -0.48
N ASN A 71 18.64 30.67 -1.67
CA ASN A 71 19.72 30.18 -2.55
C ASN A 71 21.04 29.87 -1.84
N ASP A 72 21.46 30.70 -0.89
CA ASP A 72 22.71 30.54 -0.15
C ASP A 72 22.57 29.85 1.23
N LYS A 73 21.35 29.40 1.57
CA LYS A 73 21.01 28.87 2.89
C LYS A 73 20.86 27.38 2.97
N TYR A 74 20.97 26.67 1.85
CA TYR A 74 20.86 25.21 1.85
C TYR A 74 21.81 24.53 0.88
N SER A 75 21.99 23.24 1.10
CA SER A 75 22.62 22.31 0.18
C SER A 75 21.84 21.02 0.14
N VAL A 76 21.71 20.40 -1.04
CA VAL A 76 21.05 19.09 -1.20
C VAL A 76 22.13 18.02 -1.39
N VAL A 77 22.11 17.01 -0.52
CA VAL A 77 23.11 15.94 -0.48
C VAL A 77 22.45 14.60 -0.61
N GLU A 78 22.95 13.76 -1.51
CA GLU A 78 22.54 12.37 -1.57
C GLU A 78 23.14 11.59 -0.41
N LEU A 79 22.31 10.85 0.32
CA LEU A 79 22.72 10.00 1.43
C LEU A 79 22.38 8.55 1.11
N PRO A 80 23.20 7.57 1.54
CA PRO A 80 22.85 6.17 1.45
C PRO A 80 21.55 5.87 2.21
N ASN A 81 21.01 4.67 2.08
CA ASN A 81 19.82 4.25 2.83
C ASN A 81 20.12 4.14 4.33
N ILE A 82 20.10 5.28 5.02
CA ILE A 82 20.36 5.38 6.45
C ILE A 82 19.18 4.80 7.23
N THR A 83 19.45 3.81 8.06
CA THR A 83 18.47 3.21 8.97
C THR A 83 18.69 3.65 10.42
N ASN A 84 19.93 4.00 10.80
CA ASN A 84 20.30 4.34 12.14
C ASN A 84 21.28 5.53 12.14
N VAL A 85 21.14 6.41 13.11
CA VAL A 85 22.14 7.42 13.46
C VAL A 85 22.74 7.02 14.81
N ILE A 86 24.01 6.62 14.81
CA ILE A 86 24.71 6.12 16.01
C ILE A 86 25.93 7.00 16.27
N TYR A 87 26.08 7.46 17.49
CA TYR A 87 27.25 8.21 17.93
C TYR A 87 27.74 7.72 19.31
N GLY A 88 29.07 7.64 19.49
CA GLY A 88 29.68 7.03 20.67
C GLY A 88 30.05 8.01 21.79
N ARG A 89 30.24 9.29 21.47
CA ARG A 89 30.52 10.38 22.43
C ARG A 89 29.67 11.59 22.07
N ASP A 90 29.45 12.48 23.02
CA ASP A 90 28.82 13.75 22.74
C ASP A 90 29.67 14.54 21.74
N VAL A 91 29.12 14.73 20.54
CA VAL A 91 29.78 15.40 19.40
C VAL A 91 29.35 16.86 19.29
N GLY A 92 28.66 17.41 20.31
CA GLY A 92 28.25 18.79 20.35
C GLY A 92 27.10 19.19 19.45
N TYR A 93 26.39 18.24 18.86
CA TYR A 93 25.14 18.50 18.13
C TYR A 93 23.94 17.89 18.85
N LYS A 94 22.75 18.45 18.60
CA LYS A 94 21.50 18.01 19.17
C LYS A 94 20.70 17.21 18.13
N VAL A 95 20.07 16.13 18.58
CA VAL A 95 19.06 15.42 17.79
C VAL A 95 17.68 15.86 18.29
N GLU A 96 16.96 16.62 17.49
CA GLU A 96 15.67 17.22 17.85
C GLU A 96 14.55 16.65 16.98
N LYS A 97 13.41 16.34 17.59
CA LYS A 97 12.17 16.06 16.89
C LYS A 97 11.32 17.31 16.86
N ILE A 98 10.98 17.79 15.68
CA ILE A 98 10.10 18.96 15.51
C ILE A 98 8.68 18.44 15.26
N SER A 99 7.72 18.96 16.01
CA SER A 99 6.29 18.72 15.82
C SER A 99 5.64 19.99 15.29
N PHE A 100 4.72 19.84 14.36
CA PHE A 100 4.00 20.94 13.75
C PHE A 100 2.51 20.91 14.11
N GLU A 101 1.80 21.96 13.78
CA GLU A 101 0.35 21.99 13.88
C GLU A 101 -0.28 20.90 12.99
N LYS A 102 -1.45 20.41 13.40
CA LYS A 102 -2.15 19.30 12.72
C LYS A 102 -2.36 19.52 11.22
N GLU A 103 -2.49 20.76 10.78
CA GLU A 103 -2.65 21.09 9.36
C GLU A 103 -1.40 20.74 8.56
N ILE A 104 -0.21 21.04 9.10
CA ILE A 104 1.08 20.71 8.47
C ILE A 104 1.38 19.21 8.57
N GLU A 105 1.13 18.60 9.73
CA GLU A 105 1.33 17.15 9.93
C GLU A 105 0.42 16.29 9.03
N ASN A 106 -0.75 16.80 8.65
CA ASN A 106 -1.67 16.14 7.72
C ASN A 106 -1.23 16.19 6.25
N ILE A 107 -0.25 17.02 5.90
CA ILE A 107 0.35 17.00 4.56
C ILE A 107 1.25 15.77 4.46
N SER A 108 0.92 14.86 3.55
CA SER A 108 1.75 13.66 3.34
C SER A 108 2.16 13.55 1.88
N ALA A 109 3.36 13.06 1.63
CA ALA A 109 3.84 12.78 0.28
C ALA A 109 2.87 11.89 -0.51
N THR A 110 2.16 10.96 0.16
CA THR A 110 1.12 10.12 -0.46
C THR A 110 -0.08 10.94 -0.94
N LYS A 111 -0.55 11.93 -0.14
CA LYS A 111 -1.64 12.82 -0.57
C LYS A 111 -1.20 13.72 -1.72
N VAL A 112 0.04 14.23 -1.65
CA VAL A 112 0.62 15.07 -2.70
C VAL A 112 0.79 14.26 -3.99
N ARG A 113 1.32 13.03 -3.95
CA ARG A 113 1.38 12.14 -5.13
C ARG A 113 -0.01 11.90 -5.74
N LYS A 114 -1.02 11.71 -4.90
CA LYS A 114 -2.42 11.59 -5.38
C LYS A 114 -2.95 12.87 -6.05
N SER A 115 -2.54 14.05 -5.57
CA SER A 115 -2.95 15.33 -6.17
C SER A 115 -2.13 15.73 -7.39
N MET A 116 -0.92 15.21 -7.56
CA MET A 116 -0.12 15.33 -8.78
C MET A 116 -0.68 14.49 -9.93
N ASN A 117 -1.92 14.03 -9.80
CA ASN A 117 -2.57 13.07 -10.67
C ASN A 117 -2.25 13.30 -12.13
N LEU A 118 -1.65 12.27 -12.67
CA LEU A 118 -1.87 11.90 -14.06
C LEU A 118 -3.37 11.99 -14.33
N THR A 119 -3.77 12.85 -15.22
CA THR A 119 -5.15 12.94 -15.68
C THR A 119 -5.57 11.51 -16.08
N PRO A 120 -6.64 10.93 -15.51
CA PRO A 120 -7.07 9.62 -15.90
C PRO A 120 -7.23 9.58 -17.43
N VAL A 121 -6.53 8.66 -18.08
CA VAL A 121 -6.70 8.47 -19.51
C VAL A 121 -8.08 7.85 -19.72
N GLU A 122 -8.94 8.53 -20.44
CA GLU A 122 -10.23 7.97 -20.85
C GLU A 122 -9.98 6.83 -21.86
N HIS A 123 -10.59 5.69 -21.60
CA HIS A 123 -10.49 4.57 -22.51
C HIS A 123 -11.38 4.80 -23.73
N GLU A 124 -10.83 4.62 -24.92
CA GLU A 124 -11.58 4.65 -26.19
C GLU A 124 -12.73 3.61 -26.20
N VAL A 125 -12.55 2.49 -25.50
CA VAL A 125 -13.58 1.46 -25.36
C VAL A 125 -14.23 1.59 -23.98
N SER A 126 -15.47 2.07 -23.97
CA SER A 126 -16.26 2.26 -22.74
C SER A 126 -16.65 0.93 -22.07
N GLN A 127 -16.94 1.00 -20.77
CA GLN A 127 -17.47 -0.14 -20.01
C GLN A 127 -18.82 -0.62 -20.59
N THR A 128 -19.66 0.28 -21.08
CA THR A 128 -20.94 -0.05 -21.72
C THR A 128 -20.77 -0.85 -23.01
N GLU A 129 -19.78 -0.50 -23.83
CA GLU A 129 -19.46 -1.24 -25.05
C GLU A 129 -18.97 -2.65 -24.74
N ARG A 130 -18.11 -2.79 -23.70
CA ARG A 130 -17.65 -4.10 -23.22
C ARG A 130 -18.83 -4.96 -22.75
N GLN A 131 -19.73 -4.41 -21.93
CA GLN A 131 -20.94 -5.09 -21.46
C GLN A 131 -21.84 -5.54 -22.61
N LYS A 132 -22.05 -4.68 -23.59
CA LYS A 132 -22.83 -5.01 -24.79
C LYS A 132 -22.17 -6.13 -25.59
N ARG A 133 -20.86 -6.09 -25.77
CA ARG A 133 -20.10 -7.10 -26.50
C ARG A 133 -20.12 -8.47 -25.81
N PHE A 134 -20.01 -8.49 -24.49
CA PHE A 134 -19.94 -9.73 -23.71
C PHE A 134 -21.30 -10.26 -23.28
N GLY A 135 -22.38 -9.46 -23.43
CA GLY A 135 -23.73 -9.84 -23.02
C GLY A 135 -23.95 -9.85 -21.51
N HIS A 136 -22.97 -9.39 -20.72
CA HIS A 136 -23.06 -9.32 -19.25
C HIS A 136 -22.23 -8.17 -18.69
N LYS A 137 -22.54 -7.77 -17.46
CA LYS A 137 -21.76 -6.80 -16.68
C LYS A 137 -20.55 -7.48 -16.01
N GLY A 138 -19.48 -6.73 -15.84
CA GLY A 138 -18.44 -7.14 -14.92
C GLY A 138 -18.95 -7.14 -13.47
N ALA A 139 -18.37 -7.98 -12.62
CA ALA A 139 -18.73 -8.08 -11.20
C ALA A 139 -17.53 -8.54 -10.38
N VAL A 140 -17.57 -8.26 -9.06
CA VAL A 140 -16.64 -8.83 -8.08
C VAL A 140 -17.43 -9.67 -7.08
N ILE A 141 -17.13 -10.96 -7.01
CA ILE A 141 -17.65 -11.90 -6.03
C ILE A 141 -16.54 -12.18 -5.02
N TRP A 142 -16.65 -11.56 -3.85
CA TRP A 142 -15.62 -11.63 -2.80
C TRP A 142 -15.92 -12.71 -1.79
N LEU A 143 -15.26 -13.87 -1.90
CA LEU A 143 -15.41 -14.94 -0.92
C LEU A 143 -14.47 -14.71 0.26
N THR A 144 -15.03 -14.71 1.47
CA THR A 144 -14.29 -14.58 2.72
C THR A 144 -14.66 -15.69 3.72
N GLY A 145 -13.77 -15.97 4.66
CA GLY A 145 -13.94 -17.02 5.68
C GLY A 145 -12.61 -17.63 6.10
N LEU A 146 -12.64 -18.48 7.13
CA LEU A 146 -11.46 -19.11 7.70
C LEU A 146 -10.71 -20.01 6.70
N SER A 147 -9.43 -20.29 6.95
CA SER A 147 -8.71 -21.34 6.21
C SER A 147 -9.47 -22.66 6.32
N GLY A 148 -9.55 -23.47 5.28
CA GLY A 148 -10.30 -24.72 5.29
C GLY A 148 -11.84 -24.59 5.21
N SER A 149 -12.40 -23.36 5.14
CA SER A 149 -13.87 -23.17 5.02
C SER A 149 -14.47 -23.56 3.67
N GLY A 150 -13.63 -23.84 2.66
CA GLY A 150 -14.10 -24.27 1.34
C GLY A 150 -14.17 -23.16 0.27
N LYS A 151 -13.59 -21.97 0.52
CA LYS A 151 -13.60 -20.84 -0.41
C LYS A 151 -13.10 -21.21 -1.81
N THR A 152 -11.92 -21.81 -1.91
CA THR A 152 -11.31 -22.18 -3.18
C THR A 152 -12.19 -23.18 -3.94
N THR A 153 -12.76 -24.16 -3.27
CA THR A 153 -13.68 -25.13 -3.88
C THR A 153 -14.94 -24.44 -4.43
N LEU A 154 -15.52 -23.52 -3.66
CA LEU A 154 -16.69 -22.76 -4.12
C LEU A 154 -16.32 -21.83 -5.28
N ALA A 155 -15.18 -21.14 -5.22
CA ALA A 155 -14.70 -20.26 -6.28
C ALA A 155 -14.52 -21.04 -7.60
N GLN A 156 -13.86 -22.18 -7.55
CA GLN A 156 -13.68 -23.06 -8.73
C GLN A 156 -15.02 -23.54 -9.32
N ASN A 157 -16.00 -23.90 -8.47
CA ASN A 157 -17.32 -24.30 -8.94
C ASN A 157 -18.09 -23.12 -9.58
N ILE A 158 -17.99 -21.91 -8.99
CA ILE A 158 -18.59 -20.70 -9.57
C ILE A 158 -17.92 -20.41 -10.93
N GLU A 159 -16.59 -20.41 -10.97
CA GLU A 159 -15.82 -20.18 -12.18
C GLU A 159 -16.26 -21.14 -13.29
N ARG A 160 -16.25 -22.45 -13.01
CA ARG A 160 -16.64 -23.45 -14.01
C ARG A 160 -18.07 -23.25 -14.53
N LYS A 161 -19.02 -23.06 -13.61
CA LYS A 161 -20.45 -22.91 -13.99
C LYS A 161 -20.72 -21.64 -14.79
N LEU A 162 -20.09 -20.53 -14.46
CA LEU A 162 -20.28 -19.28 -15.18
C LEU A 162 -19.54 -19.30 -16.53
N PHE A 163 -18.35 -19.91 -16.58
CA PHE A 163 -17.66 -20.11 -17.85
C PHE A 163 -18.48 -20.95 -18.83
N ASP A 164 -19.09 -22.06 -18.38
CA ASP A 164 -19.93 -22.90 -19.19
C ASP A 164 -21.19 -22.20 -19.71
N LYS A 165 -21.62 -21.14 -19.00
CA LYS A 165 -22.72 -20.25 -19.42
C LYS A 165 -22.27 -19.09 -20.33
N GLY A 166 -20.99 -19.03 -20.70
CA GLY A 166 -20.46 -18.02 -21.61
C GLY A 166 -20.04 -16.71 -20.95
N TYR A 167 -19.92 -16.65 -19.60
CA TYR A 167 -19.41 -15.46 -18.94
C TYR A 167 -17.89 -15.38 -19.05
N ASN A 168 -17.37 -14.17 -19.24
CA ASN A 168 -15.96 -13.89 -19.03
C ASN A 168 -15.71 -13.87 -17.53
N ILE A 169 -15.08 -14.91 -17.01
CA ILE A 169 -14.85 -15.08 -15.58
C ILE A 169 -13.37 -15.35 -15.31
N TYR A 170 -12.88 -14.87 -14.18
CA TYR A 170 -11.53 -15.16 -13.71
C TYR A 170 -11.50 -15.29 -12.19
N MET A 171 -10.79 -16.30 -11.70
CA MET A 171 -10.62 -16.55 -10.28
C MET A 171 -9.28 -15.99 -9.78
N LEU A 172 -9.31 -15.22 -8.68
CA LEU A 172 -8.13 -14.77 -7.94
C LEU A 172 -8.06 -15.56 -6.63
N ASP A 173 -7.09 -16.44 -6.50
CA ASP A 173 -6.85 -17.23 -5.29
C ASP A 173 -5.62 -16.75 -4.53
N GLY A 174 -5.67 -16.89 -3.20
CA GLY A 174 -4.64 -16.37 -2.31
C GLY A 174 -3.26 -16.96 -2.52
N ASP A 175 -3.16 -18.24 -2.84
CA ASP A 175 -1.87 -18.90 -3.04
C ASP A 175 -1.22 -18.41 -4.34
N ASN A 176 -1.97 -18.42 -5.45
CA ASN A 176 -1.46 -17.97 -6.75
C ASN A 176 -1.02 -16.50 -6.75
N ILE A 177 -1.77 -15.64 -6.06
CA ILE A 177 -1.44 -14.22 -5.97
C ILE A 177 -0.16 -13.98 -5.14
N ARG A 178 0.07 -14.81 -4.11
CA ARG A 178 1.28 -14.70 -3.30
C ARG A 178 2.54 -15.18 -4.00
N ASP A 179 2.44 -16.09 -4.95
CA ASP A 179 3.58 -16.53 -5.76
C ASP A 179 4.05 -15.46 -6.76
N GLY A 180 3.15 -14.52 -7.14
CA GLY A 180 3.43 -13.48 -8.13
C GLY A 180 3.28 -12.07 -7.57
N LEU A 181 2.12 -11.49 -7.78
CA LEU A 181 1.80 -10.07 -7.49
C LEU A 181 2.15 -9.64 -6.07
N ASN A 182 1.99 -10.52 -5.09
CA ASN A 182 2.18 -10.24 -3.66
C ASN A 182 3.33 -11.05 -3.05
N SER A 183 4.28 -11.52 -3.84
CA SER A 183 5.43 -12.31 -3.37
C SER A 183 6.34 -11.56 -2.39
N ASN A 184 6.29 -10.23 -2.38
CA ASN A 184 7.02 -9.38 -1.45
C ASN A 184 6.29 -9.13 -0.12
N LEU A 185 5.09 -9.68 0.09
CA LEU A 185 4.30 -9.48 1.30
C LEU A 185 4.38 -10.69 2.22
N GLY A 186 4.59 -10.42 3.52
CA GLY A 186 4.52 -11.42 4.59
C GLY A 186 3.09 -11.62 5.14
N PHE A 187 3.01 -11.95 6.44
CA PHE A 187 1.75 -12.23 7.14
C PHE A 187 1.47 -11.25 8.29
N SER A 188 2.26 -10.17 8.44
CA SER A 188 1.95 -9.10 9.38
C SER A 188 0.59 -8.46 9.07
N GLU A 189 -0.01 -7.78 10.03
CA GLU A 189 -1.27 -7.06 9.83
C GLU A 189 -1.19 -6.09 8.65
N LYS A 190 -0.10 -5.33 8.53
CA LYS A 190 0.15 -4.41 7.42
C LYS A 190 0.27 -5.12 6.07
N ASP A 191 0.96 -6.26 6.03
CA ASP A 191 1.10 -7.03 4.80
C ASP A 191 -0.24 -7.63 4.38
N ARG A 192 -1.09 -8.03 5.33
CA ARG A 192 -2.45 -8.51 5.05
C ARG A 192 -3.33 -7.39 4.52
N GLU A 193 -3.31 -6.20 5.14
CA GLU A 193 -4.03 -5.01 4.65
C GLU A 193 -3.62 -4.68 3.22
N GLU A 194 -2.30 -4.62 2.94
CA GLU A 194 -1.79 -4.32 1.60
C GLU A 194 -2.10 -5.43 0.59
N ASN A 195 -2.06 -6.70 1.00
CA ASN A 195 -2.46 -7.83 0.17
C ASN A 195 -3.92 -7.68 -0.29
N ILE A 196 -4.84 -7.43 0.63
CA ILE A 196 -6.27 -7.26 0.31
C ILE A 196 -6.51 -6.01 -0.53
N ARG A 197 -5.80 -4.90 -0.24
CA ARG A 197 -5.87 -3.69 -1.05
C ARG A 197 -5.49 -3.94 -2.50
N ARG A 198 -4.33 -4.59 -2.75
CA ARG A 198 -3.87 -4.91 -4.12
C ARG A 198 -4.85 -5.80 -4.85
N ILE A 199 -5.38 -6.81 -4.18
CA ILE A 199 -6.38 -7.72 -4.78
C ILE A 199 -7.66 -6.98 -5.14
N GLY A 200 -8.14 -6.08 -4.28
CA GLY A 200 -9.30 -5.24 -4.57
C GLY A 200 -9.12 -4.40 -5.83
N GLU A 201 -7.95 -3.76 -6.00
CA GLU A 201 -7.64 -2.98 -7.21
C GLU A 201 -7.58 -3.86 -8.47
N VAL A 202 -6.92 -5.01 -8.39
CA VAL A 202 -6.83 -5.95 -9.54
C VAL A 202 -8.21 -6.47 -9.90
N ALA A 203 -9.02 -6.88 -8.92
CA ALA A 203 -10.39 -7.33 -9.16
C ALA A 203 -11.24 -6.23 -9.82
N ALA A 204 -11.09 -4.97 -9.39
CA ALA A 204 -11.76 -3.83 -9.99
C ALA A 204 -11.34 -3.57 -11.44
N LEU A 205 -10.06 -3.73 -11.78
CA LEU A 205 -9.57 -3.61 -13.16
C LEU A 205 -10.19 -4.66 -14.07
N PHE A 206 -10.21 -5.92 -13.64
CA PHE A 206 -10.85 -7.00 -14.39
C PHE A 206 -12.36 -6.78 -14.56
N ALA A 207 -13.05 -6.35 -13.49
CA ALA A 207 -14.48 -6.08 -13.54
C ALA A 207 -14.81 -4.90 -14.48
N ARG A 208 -14.00 -3.82 -14.48
CA ARG A 208 -14.12 -2.72 -15.47
C ARG A 208 -13.85 -3.20 -16.90
N ALA A 209 -12.95 -4.17 -17.07
CA ALA A 209 -12.71 -4.80 -18.36
C ALA A 209 -13.87 -5.72 -18.82
N GLY A 210 -14.87 -5.97 -17.96
CA GLY A 210 -16.06 -6.75 -18.26
C GLY A 210 -16.04 -8.19 -17.75
N PHE A 211 -15.08 -8.55 -16.90
CA PHE A 211 -15.02 -9.88 -16.30
C PHE A 211 -15.86 -9.97 -15.03
N VAL A 212 -16.41 -11.14 -14.78
CA VAL A 212 -16.83 -11.54 -13.43
C VAL A 212 -15.60 -12.06 -12.72
N VAL A 213 -15.24 -11.45 -11.58
CA VAL A 213 -14.06 -11.85 -10.81
C VAL A 213 -14.52 -12.53 -9.53
N VAL A 214 -14.04 -13.76 -9.31
CA VAL A 214 -14.25 -14.47 -8.05
C VAL A 214 -12.98 -14.46 -7.25
N THR A 215 -13.02 -13.91 -6.04
CA THR A 215 -11.85 -13.86 -5.16
C THR A 215 -11.98 -14.88 -4.03
N SER A 216 -10.89 -15.56 -3.68
CA SER A 216 -10.83 -16.57 -2.61
C SER A 216 -9.74 -16.22 -1.62
N PHE A 217 -10.08 -15.40 -0.59
CA PHE A 217 -9.15 -14.93 0.43
C PHE A 217 -9.76 -15.04 1.83
N ILE A 218 -8.91 -15.24 2.87
CA ILE A 218 -9.37 -15.19 4.25
C ILE A 218 -9.93 -13.79 4.55
N SER A 219 -9.18 -12.74 4.19
CA SER A 219 -9.55 -11.31 4.38
C SER A 219 -10.21 -11.06 5.75
N PRO A 220 -9.46 -11.20 6.87
CA PRO A 220 -10.04 -11.31 8.20
C PRO A 220 -10.68 -10.00 8.69
N PHE A 221 -10.21 -8.84 8.23
CA PHE A 221 -10.66 -7.55 8.75
C PHE A 221 -11.76 -6.92 7.89
N ALA A 222 -12.87 -6.54 8.53
CA ALA A 222 -14.04 -5.95 7.86
C ALA A 222 -13.71 -4.66 7.11
N LYS A 223 -12.80 -3.83 7.68
CA LYS A 223 -12.32 -2.60 7.06
C LYS A 223 -11.65 -2.88 5.70
N ASP A 224 -10.80 -3.90 5.65
CA ASP A 224 -10.05 -4.22 4.45
C ASP A 224 -10.96 -4.75 3.34
N ARG A 225 -11.91 -5.63 3.70
CA ARG A 225 -12.94 -6.11 2.77
C ARG A 225 -13.79 -4.97 2.23
N SER A 226 -14.26 -4.09 3.12
CA SER A 226 -15.02 -2.91 2.71
C SER A 226 -14.24 -2.01 1.75
N ASN A 227 -12.95 -1.79 2.00
CA ASN A 227 -12.11 -0.98 1.13
C ASN A 227 -11.87 -1.65 -0.23
N ALA A 228 -11.66 -2.98 -0.25
CA ALA A 228 -11.50 -3.73 -1.49
C ALA A 228 -12.77 -3.69 -2.37
N LEU A 229 -13.95 -3.85 -1.76
CA LEU A 229 -15.23 -3.80 -2.48
C LEU A 229 -15.57 -2.38 -3.00
N LYS A 230 -15.14 -1.32 -2.31
CA LYS A 230 -15.31 0.06 -2.77
C LYS A 230 -14.52 0.35 -4.06
N ALA A 231 -13.46 -0.39 -4.36
CA ALA A 231 -12.70 -0.23 -5.60
C ALA A 231 -13.58 -0.50 -6.85
N TYR A 232 -14.62 -1.33 -6.72
CA TYR A 232 -15.64 -1.58 -7.74
C TYR A 232 -17.02 -1.68 -7.09
N SER A 233 -17.60 -0.53 -6.71
CA SER A 233 -18.85 -0.47 -5.92
C SER A 233 -20.11 -0.83 -6.70
N ASP A 234 -20.09 -0.74 -8.04
CA ASP A 234 -21.31 -0.84 -8.87
C ASP A 234 -21.91 -2.24 -8.91
N ASN A 235 -21.08 -3.28 -8.79
CA ASN A 235 -21.52 -4.67 -8.89
C ASN A 235 -20.57 -5.60 -8.11
N SER A 236 -20.50 -5.40 -6.78
CA SER A 236 -19.65 -6.18 -5.87
C SER A 236 -20.48 -6.84 -4.79
N TYR A 237 -20.17 -8.11 -4.52
CA TYR A 237 -20.87 -8.96 -3.56
C TYR A 237 -19.88 -9.57 -2.60
N GLU A 238 -20.13 -9.42 -1.29
CA GLU A 238 -19.40 -10.13 -0.24
C GLU A 238 -20.14 -11.43 0.07
N ILE A 239 -19.45 -12.56 0.03
CA ILE A 239 -20.02 -13.87 0.38
C ILE A 239 -19.18 -14.46 1.51
N TYR A 240 -19.78 -14.65 2.66
CA TYR A 240 -19.15 -15.25 3.83
C TYR A 240 -19.39 -16.76 3.86
N LEU A 241 -18.33 -17.53 3.86
CA LEU A 241 -18.40 -18.97 4.11
C LEU A 241 -18.36 -19.20 5.62
N SER A 242 -19.53 -19.27 6.23
CA SER A 242 -19.69 -19.58 7.65
C SER A 242 -19.35 -21.04 7.89
N CYS A 243 -18.16 -21.26 8.42
CA CYS A 243 -17.68 -22.58 8.84
C CYS A 243 -17.05 -22.42 10.22
N ASP A 244 -17.44 -23.25 11.17
CA ASP A 244 -16.84 -23.23 12.50
C ASP A 244 -15.38 -23.68 12.44
N ILE A 245 -14.62 -23.20 13.41
CA ILE A 245 -13.16 -23.44 13.45
C ILE A 245 -12.84 -24.93 13.62
N GLU A 246 -13.66 -25.68 14.36
CA GLU A 246 -13.44 -27.10 14.59
C GLU A 246 -13.55 -27.90 13.29
N THR A 247 -14.54 -27.56 12.46
CA THR A 247 -14.72 -28.13 11.13
C THR A 247 -13.57 -27.75 10.19
N CYS A 248 -13.12 -26.50 10.21
CA CYS A 248 -11.98 -26.05 9.44
C CYS A 248 -10.69 -26.77 9.85
N GLU A 249 -10.47 -26.92 11.15
CA GLU A 249 -9.31 -27.59 11.73
C GLU A 249 -9.31 -29.09 11.43
N LYS A 250 -10.46 -29.76 11.47
CA LYS A 250 -10.57 -31.17 11.04
C LYS A 250 -10.24 -31.37 9.57
N ARG A 251 -10.59 -30.43 8.73
CA ARG A 251 -10.29 -30.51 7.28
C ARG A 251 -8.81 -30.27 7.01
N ASP A 252 -8.25 -29.25 7.60
CA ASP A 252 -6.85 -28.76 7.50
C ASP A 252 -6.06 -29.27 6.27
N PRO A 253 -6.51 -29.00 5.05
CA PRO A 253 -5.99 -29.64 3.83
C PRO A 253 -4.50 -29.29 3.57
N LYS A 254 -4.01 -28.23 4.21
CA LYS A 254 -2.63 -27.74 4.07
C LYS A 254 -1.79 -27.95 5.32
N GLY A 255 -2.34 -28.54 6.39
CA GLY A 255 -1.67 -28.70 7.67
C GLY A 255 -1.37 -27.39 8.42
N LEU A 256 -2.04 -26.29 8.04
CA LEU A 256 -1.76 -24.97 8.62
C LEU A 256 -2.25 -24.83 10.06
N TYR A 257 -3.41 -25.43 10.39
CA TYR A 257 -3.91 -25.46 11.78
C TYR A 257 -2.97 -26.23 12.68
N LYS A 258 -2.48 -27.39 12.24
CA LYS A 258 -1.51 -28.17 12.97
C LYS A 258 -0.25 -27.36 13.27
N LYS A 259 0.27 -26.64 12.28
CA LYS A 259 1.45 -25.76 12.44
C LYS A 259 1.18 -24.57 13.35
N ALA A 260 -0.02 -23.97 13.27
CA ALA A 260 -0.40 -22.88 14.16
C ALA A 260 -0.51 -23.36 15.63
N ARG A 261 -1.12 -24.52 15.86
CA ARG A 261 -1.22 -25.12 17.20
C ARG A 261 0.13 -25.53 17.79
N SER A 262 1.10 -25.96 16.95
CA SER A 262 2.46 -26.25 17.40
C SER A 262 3.33 -24.99 17.60
N GLY A 263 2.82 -23.78 17.27
CA GLY A 263 3.56 -22.54 17.38
C GLY A 263 4.56 -22.26 16.26
N GLU A 264 4.58 -23.09 15.22
CA GLU A 264 5.40 -22.87 14.00
C GLU A 264 4.92 -21.69 13.18
N ILE A 265 3.60 -21.44 13.16
CA ILE A 265 2.97 -20.29 12.51
C ILE A 265 2.37 -19.41 13.59
N LYS A 266 2.77 -18.14 13.60
CA LYS A 266 2.21 -17.09 14.49
C LYS A 266 1.18 -16.26 13.73
N ASP A 267 0.32 -15.58 14.47
CA ASP A 267 -0.71 -14.68 13.92
C ASP A 267 -1.68 -15.39 12.96
N PHE A 268 -1.97 -16.67 13.22
CA PHE A 268 -2.86 -17.45 12.36
C PHE A 268 -4.34 -17.10 12.64
N THR A 269 -5.04 -16.68 11.58
CA THR A 269 -6.45 -16.25 11.68
C THR A 269 -7.36 -17.36 12.20
N GLY A 270 -8.06 -17.09 13.28
CA GLY A 270 -8.94 -18.02 13.96
C GLY A 270 -8.30 -18.78 15.13
N ILE A 271 -6.95 -18.68 15.31
CA ILE A 271 -6.25 -19.28 16.46
C ILE A 271 -5.74 -18.16 17.38
N ASP A 272 -4.74 -17.42 16.96
CA ASP A 272 -4.08 -16.33 17.69
C ASP A 272 -4.26 -14.95 17.02
N SER A 273 -4.94 -14.90 15.87
CA SER A 273 -5.34 -13.69 15.17
C SER A 273 -6.85 -13.70 14.92
N PRO A 274 -7.56 -12.56 15.07
CA PRO A 274 -9.01 -12.50 14.95
C PRO A 274 -9.49 -12.65 13.50
N TYR A 275 -10.75 -13.08 13.37
CA TYR A 275 -11.53 -12.99 12.14
C TYR A 275 -12.82 -12.21 12.43
N GLU A 276 -13.00 -11.10 11.75
CA GLU A 276 -14.20 -10.26 11.88
C GLU A 276 -15.28 -10.74 10.92
N VAL A 277 -16.29 -11.42 11.48
CA VAL A 277 -17.43 -11.93 10.69
C VAL A 277 -18.18 -10.78 10.03
N PRO A 278 -18.49 -10.86 8.71
CA PRO A 278 -19.32 -9.86 8.05
C PRO A 278 -20.69 -9.72 8.72
N LYS A 279 -21.15 -8.47 8.82
CA LYS A 279 -22.48 -8.19 9.42
C LYS A 279 -23.62 -8.41 8.44
N ASN A 280 -23.39 -8.11 7.17
CA ASN A 280 -24.39 -8.20 6.09
C ASN A 280 -23.67 -8.70 4.83
N PRO A 281 -23.29 -9.99 4.78
CA PRO A 281 -22.61 -10.58 3.62
C PRO A 281 -23.58 -10.83 2.46
#